data_9734a538c2e7b58def19fb6e8bbc827d
#
_entry.id   9734a538c2e7b58def19fb6e8bbc827d
#
_cell.length_a   1.000
_cell.length_b   1.000
_cell.length_c   1.000
_cell.angle_alpha   90.00
_cell.angle_beta   90.00
_cell.angle_gamma   90.00
#
_symmetry.space_group_name_H-M   'P 1'
#
loop_
_entity.id
_entity.type
_entity.pdbx_description
1 polymer ?
#
loop_
_entity_poly.entity_id
_entity_poly.type
_entity_poly.pdbx_seq_one_letter_code
_entity_poly.pdbx_strand_id
1 'polypeptide(L)'
;MSKKCPYEKKCGGCQYIDLPYEEQLKKKQKDTNKLLKSFGKVKPIIGMKDPWHYRNKVHGVVAGDRHGNCFTGIYENRSHRVIRVDSCLIENQKADEIMNTVTSLMKSFKMRPYNEDTGYGFLRHILVRTGYHT
;
A
#
# COMPACT_ATOMS: atom_id res chain seq x y z
N MET A 1 10.31 -0.54 -19.15
CA MET A 1 11.12 -1.06 -18.03
C MET A 1 10.21 -1.35 -16.84
N SER A 2 10.25 -2.55 -16.28
CA SER A 2 9.49 -2.88 -15.07
C SER A 2 10.14 -2.15 -13.88
N LYS A 3 9.37 -1.29 -13.20
CA LYS A 3 9.83 -0.67 -11.94
C LYS A 3 9.91 -1.79 -10.89
N LYS A 4 11.03 -1.91 -10.20
CA LYS A 4 11.20 -2.88 -9.12
C LYS A 4 10.83 -2.23 -7.79
N CYS A 5 9.92 -2.87 -7.04
CA CYS A 5 9.52 -2.36 -5.73
C CYS A 5 10.61 -2.65 -4.68
N PRO A 6 11.13 -1.65 -3.95
CA PRO A 6 12.16 -1.89 -2.93
C PRO A 6 11.62 -2.68 -1.73
N TYR A 7 10.32 -2.74 -1.56
CA TYR A 7 9.65 -3.38 -0.43
C TYR A 7 9.06 -4.76 -0.75
N GLU A 8 9.20 -5.27 -1.98
CA GLU A 8 8.51 -6.48 -2.49
C GLU A 8 8.66 -7.72 -1.60
N LYS A 9 9.84 -7.89 -0.98
CA LYS A 9 10.14 -9.07 -0.15
C LYS A 9 9.55 -9.02 1.25
N LYS A 10 9.16 -7.84 1.73
CA LYS A 10 8.73 -7.63 3.12
C LYS A 10 7.30 -7.13 3.21
N CYS A 11 6.89 -6.29 2.28
CA CYS A 11 5.58 -5.66 2.27
C CYS A 11 4.48 -6.67 1.92
N GLY A 12 3.42 -6.72 2.74
CA GLY A 12 2.25 -7.56 2.48
C GLY A 12 1.20 -6.95 1.53
N GLY A 13 1.48 -5.78 0.96
CA GLY A 13 0.49 -5.01 0.20
C GLY A 13 0.20 -5.48 -1.23
N CYS A 14 1.09 -6.28 -1.82
CA CYS A 14 0.98 -6.75 -3.20
C CYS A 14 1.24 -8.24 -3.33
N GLN A 15 0.43 -8.94 -4.14
CA GLN A 15 0.59 -10.37 -4.40
C GLN A 15 1.48 -10.69 -5.61
N TYR A 16 1.59 -9.77 -6.56
CA TYR A 16 2.19 -10.03 -7.89
C TYR A 16 3.13 -8.91 -8.34
N ILE A 17 3.63 -8.07 -7.44
CA ILE A 17 4.46 -6.92 -7.81
C ILE A 17 5.80 -7.33 -8.42
N ASP A 18 6.26 -8.54 -8.13
CA ASP A 18 7.46 -9.18 -8.64
C ASP A 18 7.31 -9.67 -10.10
N LEU A 19 6.08 -9.85 -10.57
CA LEU A 19 5.80 -10.30 -11.92
C LEU A 19 5.68 -9.13 -12.90
N PRO A 20 6.15 -9.28 -14.16
CA PRO A 20 5.81 -8.35 -15.23
C PRO A 20 4.30 -8.20 -15.37
N TYR A 21 3.83 -6.99 -15.69
CA TYR A 21 2.40 -6.71 -15.70
C TYR A 21 1.60 -7.60 -16.66
N GLU A 22 2.16 -7.92 -17.81
CA GLU A 22 1.53 -8.86 -18.77
C GLU A 22 1.34 -10.26 -18.18
N GLU A 23 2.32 -10.73 -17.40
CA GLU A 23 2.23 -12.03 -16.71
C GLU A 23 1.19 -12.00 -15.59
N GLN A 24 1.06 -10.85 -14.88
CA GLN A 24 -0.02 -10.65 -13.92
C GLN A 24 -1.40 -10.77 -14.59
N LEU A 25 -1.59 -10.15 -15.77
CA LEU A 25 -2.83 -10.22 -16.52
C LEU A 25 -3.13 -11.65 -16.96
N LYS A 26 -2.15 -12.37 -17.52
CA LYS A 26 -2.31 -13.80 -17.92
C LYS A 26 -2.72 -14.66 -16.73
N LYS A 27 -2.05 -14.49 -15.58
CA LYS A 27 -2.38 -15.25 -14.38
C LYS A 27 -3.79 -14.94 -13.89
N LYS A 28 -4.17 -13.70 -13.78
CA LYS A 28 -5.52 -13.27 -13.38
C LYS A 28 -6.59 -13.82 -14.32
N GLN A 29 -6.36 -13.74 -15.63
CA GLN A 29 -7.27 -14.32 -16.64
C GLN A 29 -7.44 -15.82 -16.44
N LYS A 30 -6.32 -16.56 -16.26
CA LYS A 30 -6.35 -18.00 -16.03
C LYS A 30 -7.12 -18.36 -14.77
N ASP A 31 -6.88 -17.67 -13.68
CA ASP A 31 -7.52 -17.92 -12.39
C ASP A 31 -9.04 -17.63 -12.47
N THR A 32 -9.42 -16.50 -13.11
CA THR A 32 -10.82 -16.14 -13.33
C THR A 32 -11.54 -17.16 -14.24
N ASN A 33 -10.90 -17.58 -15.31
CA ASN A 33 -11.44 -18.64 -16.20
C ASN A 33 -11.71 -19.94 -15.43
N LYS A 34 -10.77 -20.35 -14.56
CA LYS A 34 -10.92 -21.54 -13.72
C LYS A 34 -12.11 -21.43 -12.76
N LEU A 35 -12.28 -20.28 -12.12
CA LEU A 35 -13.36 -20.04 -11.16
C LEU A 35 -14.75 -19.97 -11.82
N LEU A 36 -14.84 -19.35 -13.00
CA LEU A 36 -16.12 -19.06 -13.65
C LEU A 36 -16.50 -20.03 -14.79
N LYS A 37 -15.69 -21.06 -15.07
CA LYS A 37 -15.92 -22.00 -16.18
C LYS A 37 -17.30 -22.67 -16.19
N SER A 38 -17.89 -22.90 -15.02
CA SER A 38 -19.23 -23.52 -14.89
C SER A 38 -20.37 -22.54 -15.16
N PHE A 39 -20.10 -21.24 -15.16
CA PHE A 39 -21.10 -20.19 -15.36
C PHE A 39 -21.09 -19.64 -16.79
N GLY A 40 -20.03 -19.86 -17.56
CA GLY A 40 -19.92 -19.40 -18.93
C GLY A 40 -18.51 -18.96 -19.34
N LYS A 41 -18.40 -18.43 -20.57
CA LYS A 41 -17.14 -17.97 -21.15
C LYS A 41 -16.76 -16.59 -20.58
N VAL A 42 -15.61 -16.49 -19.97
CA VAL A 42 -15.04 -15.23 -19.50
C VAL A 42 -14.44 -14.46 -20.68
N LYS A 43 -14.77 -13.18 -20.78
CA LYS A 43 -14.16 -12.28 -21.78
C LYS A 43 -12.68 -12.02 -21.44
N PRO A 44 -11.85 -11.60 -22.42
CA PRO A 44 -10.47 -11.21 -22.17
C PRO A 44 -10.37 -10.13 -21.12
N ILE A 45 -9.34 -10.21 -20.25
CA ILE A 45 -9.08 -9.22 -19.23
C ILE A 45 -8.70 -7.88 -19.88
N ILE A 46 -9.23 -6.80 -19.32
CA ILE A 46 -8.87 -5.44 -19.72
C ILE A 46 -7.76 -4.96 -18.77
N GLY A 47 -6.58 -4.76 -19.33
CA GLY A 47 -5.42 -4.22 -18.58
C GLY A 47 -5.44 -2.70 -18.49
N MET A 48 -4.74 -2.17 -17.49
CA MET A 48 -4.46 -0.73 -17.38
C MET A 48 -3.34 -0.35 -18.37
N LYS A 49 -3.43 0.84 -18.94
CA LYS A 49 -2.37 1.41 -19.78
C LYS A 49 -1.11 1.72 -18.95
N ASP A 50 -1.32 2.26 -17.75
CA ASP A 50 -0.27 2.50 -16.75
C ASP A 50 -0.70 1.89 -15.40
N PRO A 51 -0.09 0.78 -14.96
CA PRO A 51 -0.47 0.08 -13.73
C PRO A 51 0.23 0.63 -12.48
N TRP A 52 0.70 1.87 -12.51
CA TRP A 52 1.38 2.51 -11.38
C TRP A 52 0.54 3.63 -10.78
N HIS A 53 0.72 3.87 -9.48
CA HIS A 53 0.09 4.96 -8.73
C HIS A 53 -1.45 5.06 -8.88
N TYR A 54 -2.10 3.93 -9.18
CA TYR A 54 -3.54 3.87 -9.47
C TYR A 54 -4.43 3.80 -8.21
N ARG A 55 -3.85 3.46 -7.05
CA ARG A 55 -4.60 3.29 -5.81
C ARG A 55 -4.95 4.65 -5.22
N ASN A 56 -6.22 5.01 -5.27
CA ASN A 56 -6.74 6.30 -4.83
C ASN A 56 -7.21 6.33 -3.36
N LYS A 57 -7.36 5.16 -2.74
CA LYS A 57 -7.63 5.01 -1.30
C LYS A 57 -6.44 4.33 -0.65
N VAL A 58 -5.72 5.07 0.18
CA VAL A 58 -4.50 4.65 0.85
C VAL A 58 -4.73 4.62 2.35
N HIS A 59 -4.26 3.57 3.01
CA HIS A 59 -4.39 3.39 4.45
C HIS A 59 -3.03 3.04 5.04
N GLY A 60 -2.35 4.05 5.59
CA GLY A 60 -1.06 3.90 6.24
C GLY A 60 -1.19 3.60 7.73
N VAL A 61 -0.36 2.70 8.23
CA VAL A 61 -0.18 2.47 9.67
C VAL A 61 0.87 3.45 10.18
N VAL A 62 0.60 4.12 11.30
CA VAL A 62 1.56 5.04 11.91
C VAL A 62 2.38 4.30 12.96
N ALA A 63 3.69 4.41 12.86
CA ALA A 63 4.64 3.81 13.79
C ALA A 63 5.76 4.78 14.17
N GLY A 64 6.51 4.45 15.20
CA GLY A 64 7.68 5.21 15.65
C GLY A 64 8.98 4.43 15.48
N ASP A 65 10.07 5.15 15.21
CA ASP A 65 11.41 4.59 15.24
C ASP A 65 12.08 4.74 16.64
N ARG A 66 13.28 4.18 16.79
CA ARG A 66 14.06 4.26 18.05
C ARG A 66 14.47 5.68 18.42
N HIS A 67 14.43 6.61 17.49
CA HIS A 67 14.81 8.02 17.66
C HIS A 67 13.59 8.91 17.96
N GLY A 68 12.40 8.32 18.09
CA GLY A 68 11.16 9.05 18.36
C GLY A 68 10.57 9.74 17.13
N ASN A 69 11.04 9.43 15.92
CA ASN A 69 10.40 9.93 14.70
C ASN A 69 9.21 9.05 14.34
N CYS A 70 8.15 9.68 13.86
CA CYS A 70 6.97 8.98 13.35
C CYS A 70 7.10 8.76 11.84
N PHE A 71 6.56 7.67 11.36
CA PHE A 71 6.51 7.34 9.94
C PHE A 71 5.22 6.56 9.63
N THR A 72 4.83 6.55 8.36
CA THR A 72 3.79 5.65 7.87
C THR A 72 4.40 4.43 7.20
N GLY A 73 3.63 3.36 7.22
CA GLY A 73 4.02 2.13 6.56
C GLY A 73 2.89 1.13 6.45
N ILE A 74 3.26 -0.07 6.11
CA ILE A 74 2.36 -1.22 5.95
C ILE A 74 2.89 -2.36 6.82
N TYR A 75 2.00 -3.19 7.34
CA TYR A 75 2.41 -4.38 8.07
C TYR A 75 3.22 -5.33 7.17
N GLU A 76 4.32 -5.82 7.71
CA GLU A 76 5.07 -6.91 7.11
C GLU A 76 4.18 -8.15 7.02
N ASN A 77 4.34 -8.92 5.94
CA ASN A 77 3.54 -10.11 5.70
C ASN A 77 3.57 -11.05 6.92
N ARG A 78 2.39 -11.44 7.41
CA ARG A 78 2.20 -12.32 8.58
C ARG A 78 2.82 -11.82 9.88
N SER A 79 2.92 -10.51 10.06
CA SER A 79 3.50 -9.90 11.27
C SER A 79 2.78 -8.58 11.60
N HIS A 80 2.90 -8.15 12.86
CA HIS A 80 2.46 -6.82 13.30
C HIS A 80 3.56 -5.74 13.16
N ARG A 81 4.73 -6.10 12.61
CA ARG A 81 5.81 -5.16 12.38
C ARG A 81 5.46 -4.24 11.22
N VAL A 82 5.57 -2.94 11.44
CA VAL A 82 5.34 -1.93 10.41
C VAL A 82 6.63 -1.70 9.62
N ILE A 83 6.56 -1.88 8.31
CA ILE A 83 7.62 -1.52 7.37
C ILE A 83 7.39 -0.09 6.94
N ARG A 84 8.39 0.77 7.12
CA ARG A 84 8.35 2.15 6.65
C ARG A 84 8.26 2.18 5.12
N VAL A 85 7.27 2.89 4.61
CA VAL A 85 7.04 3.09 3.17
C VAL A 85 6.84 4.60 2.95
N ASP A 86 7.86 5.27 2.48
CA ASP A 86 7.81 6.72 2.22
C ASP A 86 7.19 7.01 0.84
N SER A 87 7.29 6.06 -0.10
CA SER A 87 6.67 6.14 -1.43
C SER A 87 6.35 4.74 -1.94
N CYS A 88 5.13 4.55 -2.43
CA CYS A 88 4.64 3.29 -2.93
C CYS A 88 4.39 3.35 -4.45
N LEU A 89 4.82 2.32 -5.18
CA LEU A 89 4.67 2.28 -6.65
C LEU A 89 3.22 2.16 -7.12
N ILE A 90 2.31 1.69 -6.28
CA ILE A 90 0.89 1.54 -6.65
C ILE A 90 -0.03 2.58 -6.00
N GLU A 91 0.41 3.23 -4.94
CA GLU A 91 -0.37 4.27 -4.25
C GLU A 91 -0.26 5.61 -4.95
N ASN A 92 -1.30 6.43 -4.85
CA ASN A 92 -1.28 7.79 -5.36
C ASN A 92 -0.20 8.59 -4.62
N GLN A 93 0.72 9.20 -5.36
CA GLN A 93 1.87 9.92 -4.80
C GLN A 93 1.47 11.07 -3.87
N LYS A 94 0.36 11.75 -4.18
CA LYS A 94 -0.18 12.81 -3.32
C LYS A 94 -0.64 12.28 -1.96
N ALA A 95 -1.14 11.03 -1.92
CA ALA A 95 -1.47 10.39 -0.66
C ALA A 95 -0.22 10.08 0.17
N ASP A 96 0.85 9.60 -0.46
CA ASP A 96 2.15 9.38 0.20
C ASP A 96 2.70 10.69 0.80
N GLU A 97 2.66 11.80 0.02
CA GLU A 97 3.08 13.13 0.47
C GLU A 97 2.28 13.62 1.69
N ILE A 98 0.95 13.46 1.66
CA ILE A 98 0.08 13.85 2.78
C ILE A 98 0.42 13.04 4.03
N MET A 99 0.57 11.72 3.91
CA MET A 99 0.90 10.86 5.04
C MET A 99 2.27 11.20 5.64
N ASN A 100 3.27 11.44 4.80
CA ASN A 100 4.60 11.85 5.23
C ASN A 100 4.57 13.23 5.92
N THR A 101 3.78 14.16 5.41
CA THR A 101 3.59 15.48 6.05
C THR A 101 2.96 15.34 7.43
N VAL A 102 1.88 14.59 7.56
CA VAL A 102 1.21 14.37 8.85
C VAL A 102 2.18 13.76 9.87
N THR A 103 2.91 12.71 9.50
CA THR A 103 3.86 12.06 10.44
C THR A 103 5.04 12.95 10.79
N SER A 104 5.53 13.81 9.88
CA SER A 104 6.58 14.79 10.19
C SER A 104 6.14 15.84 11.20
N LEU A 105 4.87 16.25 11.16
CA LEU A 105 4.30 17.22 12.09
C LEU A 105 4.04 16.65 13.48
N MET A 106 3.86 15.33 13.63
CA MET A 106 3.55 14.72 14.93
C MET A 106 4.55 15.08 16.03
N LYS A 107 5.84 15.19 15.69
CA LYS A 107 6.89 15.56 16.64
C LYS A 107 6.71 16.99 17.19
N SER A 108 6.41 17.95 16.32
CA SER A 108 6.19 19.35 16.72
C SER A 108 4.93 19.52 17.58
N PHE A 109 3.92 18.70 17.36
CA PHE A 109 2.70 18.66 18.17
C PHE A 109 2.79 17.73 19.38
N LYS A 110 3.97 17.16 19.67
CA LYS A 110 4.20 16.21 20.79
C LYS A 110 3.27 14.99 20.73
N MET A 111 2.80 14.62 19.55
CA MET A 111 1.97 13.46 19.34
C MET A 111 2.83 12.21 19.22
N ARG A 112 2.37 11.11 19.86
CA ARG A 112 3.03 9.80 19.76
C ARG A 112 2.21 8.86 18.89
N PRO A 113 2.85 7.96 18.12
CA PRO A 113 2.14 6.90 17.44
C PRO A 113 1.47 6.00 18.47
N TYR A 114 0.32 5.44 18.11
CA TYR A 114 -0.37 4.48 18.97
C TYR A 114 0.45 3.18 19.05
N ASN A 115 0.63 2.67 20.23
CA ASN A 115 1.29 1.39 20.50
C ASN A 115 0.25 0.38 20.95
N GLU A 116 0.09 -0.71 20.20
CA GLU A 116 -0.92 -1.75 20.45
C GLU A 116 -0.64 -2.55 21.73
N ASP A 117 0.65 -2.74 22.07
CA ASP A 117 1.05 -3.54 23.23
C ASP A 117 0.76 -2.81 24.54
N THR A 118 0.92 -1.49 24.56
CA THR A 118 0.72 -0.68 25.77
C THR A 118 -0.64 0.01 25.83
N GLY A 119 -1.33 0.12 24.69
CA GLY A 119 -2.59 0.86 24.57
C GLY A 119 -2.42 2.39 24.59
N TYR A 120 -1.18 2.90 24.58
CA TYR A 120 -0.89 4.33 24.65
C TYR A 120 -0.49 4.89 23.28
N GLY A 121 -0.74 6.19 23.11
CA GLY A 121 -0.45 6.95 21.90
C GLY A 121 -1.71 7.56 21.30
N PHE A 122 -1.54 8.36 20.26
CA PHE A 122 -2.65 9.14 19.68
C PHE A 122 -3.02 8.62 18.29
N LEU A 123 -2.08 8.63 17.34
CA LEU A 123 -2.38 8.35 15.95
C LEU A 123 -1.97 6.91 15.57
N ARG A 124 -2.98 6.13 15.13
CA ARG A 124 -2.78 4.73 14.74
C ARG A 124 -2.72 4.54 13.23
N HIS A 125 -3.62 5.21 12.53
CA HIS A 125 -3.75 5.07 11.07
C HIS A 125 -4.02 6.43 10.42
N ILE A 126 -3.58 6.57 9.17
CA ILE A 126 -3.96 7.67 8.30
C ILE A 126 -4.62 7.07 7.07
N LEU A 127 -5.84 7.52 6.76
CA LEU A 127 -6.56 7.14 5.56
C LEU A 127 -6.68 8.36 4.66
N VAL A 128 -6.13 8.26 3.45
CA VAL A 128 -6.22 9.29 2.42
C VAL A 128 -7.05 8.76 1.25
N ARG A 129 -7.96 9.58 0.77
CA ARG A 129 -8.65 9.34 -0.50
C ARG A 129 -8.39 10.50 -1.43
N THR A 130 -7.94 10.19 -2.64
CA THR A 130 -7.70 11.18 -3.70
C THR A 130 -8.81 11.07 -4.75
N GLY A 131 -9.38 12.20 -5.16
CA GLY A 131 -10.27 12.24 -6.32
C GLY A 131 -9.47 12.17 -7.62
N TYR A 132 -10.12 11.74 -8.70
CA TYR A 132 -9.47 11.67 -10.01
C TYR A 132 -9.39 13.04 -10.69
N HIS A 133 -10.39 13.88 -10.47
CA HIS A 133 -10.52 15.22 -11.06
C HIS A 133 -10.46 16.37 -10.05
N THR A 134 -10.11 16.10 -8.82
CA THR A 134 -10.06 17.13 -7.74
C THR A 134 -8.70 17.19 -7.12
#